data_2972ce3bf4e89b1e4ac83b662f9f070b
#
_entry.id   2972ce3bf4e89b1e4ac83b662f9f070b
#
_cell.length_a   1.000
_cell.length_b   1.000
_cell.length_c   1.000
_cell.angle_alpha   90.00
_cell.angle_beta   90.00
_cell.angle_gamma   90.00
#
_symmetry.space_group_name_H-M   'P 1'
#
loop_
_entity.id
_entity.type
_entity.pdbx_description
1 polymer ?
#
loop_
_entity_poly.entity_id
_entity_poly.type
_entity_poly.pdbx_seq_one_letter_code
_entity_poly.pdbx_strand_id
1 'polypeptide(L)'
;MSSSVLSPSLRERGSRPPRMGRMEGASIAATDLEFRLEKHRVELTAHCYRMLGSPFEAEDAVQDTMVRAWKAIDRFEGRAALRSWLYRIATNVCFDMLDGRKRRARPMDMGPARDPEGPLGGQLPEVTWIEPIPDGMAVPADGDPAEVAMARETIRLAFVAALQHLPPRQRAVLILCEVLRWKAAEVAELLDTSVASVNSALQRARATLEASNVSAADTSPKVAEADEAMLERYVAAFEDYDMDALTALIHEDAQQSMPPFELWVTGREDILAFWVGHGAGCRGSRMIPTRAANGAPAFGQYKPAEDGDGFEPWALQVLEIEDGRVKEFTFFLDTEHVFPLFGLPPHLDA
;
A
#
# COMPACT_ATOMS: atom_id res chain seq x y z
N MET A 1 -35.12 -90.85 -29.17
CA MET A 1 -35.21 -90.50 -27.75
C MET A 1 -34.36 -89.31 -27.53
N SER A 2 -34.92 -88.12 -27.61
CA SER A 2 -35.41 -87.21 -26.56
C SER A 2 -34.24 -86.64 -25.78
N SER A 3 -33.97 -85.44 -25.84
CA SER A 3 -34.52 -84.40 -25.00
C SER A 3 -33.86 -83.06 -25.29
N SER A 4 -34.68 -82.07 -25.57
CA SER A 4 -34.36 -80.63 -25.56
C SER A 4 -34.00 -80.14 -24.16
N VAL A 5 -33.02 -79.23 -24.08
CA VAL A 5 -32.88 -78.33 -22.93
C VAL A 5 -32.60 -76.92 -23.45
N LEU A 6 -33.50 -76.06 -23.14
CA LEU A 6 -33.51 -74.62 -23.38
C LEU A 6 -32.42 -73.87 -22.53
N SER A 7 -31.68 -73.00 -23.19
CA SER A 7 -30.84 -72.01 -22.51
C SER A 7 -31.60 -70.73 -22.29
N PRO A 8 -31.46 -70.04 -21.12
CA PRO A 8 -32.05 -68.68 -20.88
C PRO A 8 -31.09 -67.60 -21.34
N SER A 9 -31.68 -66.56 -22.00
CA SER A 9 -31.04 -65.30 -22.46
C SER A 9 -30.53 -64.46 -21.32
N LEU A 10 -29.26 -64.10 -21.35
CA LEU A 10 -28.66 -63.03 -20.53
C LEU A 10 -29.08 -61.70 -21.09
N ARG A 11 -29.87 -60.94 -20.30
CA ARG A 11 -30.12 -59.51 -20.52
C ARG A 11 -28.88 -58.71 -20.13
N GLU A 12 -28.24 -58.08 -21.11
CA GLU A 12 -27.22 -57.05 -20.87
C GLU A 12 -27.86 -55.84 -20.14
N ARG A 13 -27.39 -55.56 -18.92
CA ARG A 13 -27.69 -54.30 -18.22
C ARG A 13 -26.77 -53.23 -18.80
N GLY A 14 -27.34 -52.34 -19.58
CA GLY A 14 -26.67 -51.14 -20.05
C GLY A 14 -26.22 -50.29 -18.87
N SER A 15 -24.94 -50.19 -18.68
CA SER A 15 -24.31 -49.20 -17.79
C SER A 15 -24.48 -47.81 -18.41
N ARG A 16 -25.26 -46.98 -17.75
CA ARG A 16 -25.32 -45.55 -18.07
C ARG A 16 -23.94 -44.94 -17.81
N PRO A 17 -23.35 -44.15 -18.75
CA PRO A 17 -22.13 -43.40 -18.46
C PRO A 17 -22.40 -42.34 -17.37
N PRO A 18 -21.39 -42.02 -16.53
CA PRO A 18 -21.54 -41.03 -15.50
C PRO A 18 -21.78 -39.62 -16.14
N ARG A 19 -22.70 -38.84 -15.54
CA ARG A 19 -23.04 -37.51 -16.00
C ARG A 19 -21.83 -36.57 -15.86
N MET A 20 -21.06 -36.38 -16.91
CA MET A 20 -19.94 -35.44 -17.00
C MET A 20 -20.35 -33.97 -16.95
N GLY A 21 -21.62 -33.62 -17.19
CA GLY A 21 -22.06 -32.23 -17.28
C GLY A 21 -22.19 -31.46 -15.97
N ARG A 22 -22.00 -32.07 -14.79
CA ARG A 22 -22.12 -31.35 -13.48
C ARG A 22 -20.80 -30.76 -13.02
N MET A 23 -19.66 -31.29 -13.43
CA MET A 23 -18.35 -30.79 -13.06
C MET A 23 -17.91 -29.61 -13.92
N GLU A 24 -18.25 -29.58 -15.21
CA GLU A 24 -17.95 -28.46 -16.12
C GLU A 24 -18.73 -27.20 -15.75
N GLY A 25 -20.03 -27.32 -15.45
CA GLY A 25 -20.86 -26.17 -15.05
C GLY A 25 -20.43 -25.55 -13.71
N ALA A 26 -19.97 -26.36 -12.74
CA ALA A 26 -19.44 -25.87 -11.46
C ALA A 26 -18.07 -25.18 -11.63
N SER A 27 -17.23 -25.67 -12.55
CA SER A 27 -15.93 -25.07 -12.87
C SER A 27 -16.07 -23.71 -13.54
N ILE A 28 -17.00 -23.55 -14.51
CA ILE A 28 -17.26 -22.26 -15.18
C ILE A 28 -17.84 -21.25 -14.21
N ALA A 29 -18.76 -21.65 -13.33
CA ALA A 29 -19.36 -20.75 -12.33
C ALA A 29 -18.32 -20.30 -11.28
N ALA A 30 -17.38 -21.17 -10.89
CA ALA A 30 -16.28 -20.82 -9.99
C ALA A 30 -15.32 -19.82 -10.63
N THR A 31 -14.93 -20.03 -11.89
CA THR A 31 -14.05 -19.13 -12.65
C THR A 31 -14.69 -17.76 -12.88
N ASP A 32 -16.00 -17.70 -13.17
CA ASP A 32 -16.73 -16.43 -13.32
C ASP A 32 -16.78 -15.66 -12.00
N LEU A 33 -16.98 -16.35 -10.88
CA LEU A 33 -16.97 -15.74 -9.56
C LEU A 33 -15.58 -15.20 -9.21
N GLU A 34 -14.53 -15.99 -9.40
CA GLU A 34 -13.14 -15.60 -9.17
C GLU A 34 -12.80 -14.33 -9.96
N PHE A 35 -13.14 -14.30 -11.25
CA PHE A 35 -12.95 -13.11 -12.09
C PHE A 35 -13.72 -11.89 -11.58
N ARG A 36 -14.93 -12.07 -11.06
CA ARG A 36 -15.75 -10.97 -10.51
C ARG A 36 -15.16 -10.44 -9.20
N LEU A 37 -14.62 -11.28 -8.36
CA LEU A 37 -13.96 -10.89 -7.11
C LEU A 37 -12.64 -10.16 -7.40
N GLU A 38 -11.86 -10.68 -8.36
CA GLU A 38 -10.56 -10.15 -8.73
C GLU A 38 -10.63 -8.69 -9.25
N LYS A 39 -11.70 -8.32 -9.92
CA LYS A 39 -11.94 -6.92 -10.34
C LYS A 39 -11.92 -5.91 -9.19
N HIS A 40 -12.17 -6.36 -7.97
CA HIS A 40 -12.19 -5.50 -6.79
C HIS A 40 -10.86 -5.50 -6.03
N ARG A 41 -9.85 -6.29 -6.45
CA ARG A 41 -8.59 -6.44 -5.72
C ARG A 41 -7.91 -5.10 -5.45
N VAL A 42 -7.68 -4.28 -6.47
CA VAL A 42 -6.95 -3.01 -6.35
C VAL A 42 -7.64 -2.05 -5.37
N GLU A 43 -8.96 -1.87 -5.49
CA GLU A 43 -9.69 -0.97 -4.60
C GLU A 43 -9.76 -1.49 -3.15
N LEU A 44 -9.82 -2.82 -2.97
CA LEU A 44 -9.77 -3.43 -1.63
C LEU A 44 -8.38 -3.36 -1.03
N THR A 45 -7.31 -3.54 -1.83
CA THR A 45 -5.93 -3.34 -1.39
C THR A 45 -5.72 -1.91 -0.93
N ALA A 46 -6.18 -0.92 -1.70
CA ALA A 46 -6.13 0.48 -1.31
C ALA A 46 -6.87 0.75 0.02
N HIS A 47 -8.05 0.13 0.20
CA HIS A 47 -8.82 0.25 1.45
C HIS A 47 -8.07 -0.36 2.63
N CYS A 48 -7.60 -1.60 2.49
CA CYS A 48 -6.86 -2.30 3.53
C CYS A 48 -5.54 -1.59 3.86
N TYR A 49 -4.82 -1.07 2.87
CA TYR A 49 -3.60 -0.29 3.08
C TYR A 49 -3.86 0.98 3.90
N ARG A 50 -4.91 1.74 3.59
CA ARG A 50 -5.32 2.91 4.41
C ARG A 50 -5.68 2.52 5.84
N MET A 51 -6.26 1.33 6.02
CA MET A 51 -6.59 0.81 7.34
C MET A 51 -5.35 0.36 8.13
N LEU A 52 -4.41 -0.32 7.50
CA LEU A 52 -3.32 -1.07 8.16
C LEU A 52 -1.95 -0.37 8.09
N GLY A 53 -1.66 0.39 7.02
CA GLY A 53 -0.39 1.11 6.82
C GLY A 53 0.76 0.22 6.35
N SER A 54 0.48 -1.01 5.88
CA SER A 54 1.45 -1.96 5.32
C SER A 54 0.87 -2.60 4.07
N PRO A 55 1.61 -2.66 2.95
CA PRO A 55 1.19 -3.36 1.74
C PRO A 55 1.08 -4.87 1.95
N PHE A 56 1.95 -5.46 2.76
CA PHE A 56 1.96 -6.89 3.08
C PHE A 56 0.70 -7.27 3.88
N GLU A 57 0.42 -6.53 4.95
CA GLU A 57 -0.80 -6.72 5.73
C GLU A 57 -2.07 -6.43 4.91
N ALA A 58 -2.01 -5.46 3.99
CA ALA A 58 -3.13 -5.18 3.09
C ALA A 58 -3.39 -6.33 2.12
N GLU A 59 -2.34 -6.95 1.58
CA GLU A 59 -2.46 -8.11 0.70
C GLU A 59 -3.01 -9.32 1.46
N ASP A 60 -2.53 -9.60 2.66
CA ASP A 60 -3.05 -10.64 3.55
C ASP A 60 -4.54 -10.41 3.85
N ALA A 61 -4.93 -9.17 4.19
CA ALA A 61 -6.32 -8.82 4.45
C ALA A 61 -7.22 -9.01 3.23
N VAL A 62 -6.73 -8.66 2.03
CA VAL A 62 -7.46 -8.87 0.78
C VAL A 62 -7.58 -10.35 0.47
N GLN A 63 -6.51 -11.13 0.64
CA GLN A 63 -6.54 -12.59 0.45
C GLN A 63 -7.56 -13.26 1.38
N ASP A 64 -7.56 -12.92 2.68
CA ASP A 64 -8.54 -13.44 3.64
C ASP A 64 -9.97 -12.98 3.28
N THR A 65 -10.13 -11.74 2.82
CA THR A 65 -11.41 -11.23 2.31
C THR A 65 -11.93 -12.06 1.14
N MET A 66 -11.09 -12.38 0.16
CA MET A 66 -11.46 -13.19 -1.00
C MET A 66 -11.83 -14.61 -0.60
N VAL A 67 -11.09 -15.21 0.32
CA VAL A 67 -11.40 -16.56 0.87
C VAL A 67 -12.73 -16.56 1.63
N ARG A 68 -12.97 -15.56 2.50
CA ARG A 68 -14.25 -15.42 3.23
C ARG A 68 -15.40 -15.16 2.27
N ALA A 69 -15.22 -14.33 1.26
CA ALA A 69 -16.21 -14.05 0.24
C ALA A 69 -16.56 -15.32 -0.55
N TRP A 70 -15.56 -16.07 -1.00
CA TRP A 70 -15.77 -17.30 -1.75
C TRP A 70 -16.54 -18.36 -0.94
N LYS A 71 -16.21 -18.52 0.34
CA LYS A 71 -16.92 -19.45 1.24
C LYS A 71 -18.36 -19.04 1.53
N ALA A 72 -18.68 -17.75 1.43
CA ALA A 72 -19.99 -17.21 1.80
C ALA A 72 -20.86 -16.81 0.59
N ILE A 73 -20.38 -17.00 -0.64
CA ILE A 73 -21.08 -16.53 -1.85
C ILE A 73 -22.46 -17.12 -2.03
N ASP A 74 -22.65 -18.40 -1.66
CA ASP A 74 -23.96 -19.05 -1.72
C ASP A 74 -25.01 -18.42 -0.78
N ARG A 75 -24.55 -17.64 0.20
CA ARG A 75 -25.39 -16.87 1.14
C ARG A 75 -25.54 -15.41 0.70
N PHE A 76 -24.84 -15.01 -0.37
CA PHE A 76 -24.97 -13.66 -0.91
C PHE A 76 -26.30 -13.52 -1.66
N GLU A 77 -27.31 -12.95 -1.00
CA GLU A 77 -28.66 -12.79 -1.53
C GLU A 77 -28.81 -11.67 -2.56
N GLY A 78 -27.72 -10.97 -2.92
CA GLY A 78 -27.75 -9.86 -3.88
C GLY A 78 -28.52 -8.61 -3.40
N ARG A 79 -28.87 -8.51 -2.11
CA ARG A 79 -29.56 -7.35 -1.54
C ARG A 79 -28.67 -6.10 -1.52
N ALA A 80 -27.36 -6.28 -1.34
CA ALA A 80 -26.36 -5.23 -1.48
C ALA A 80 -25.55 -5.46 -2.76
N ALA A 81 -24.93 -4.41 -3.29
CA ALA A 81 -23.97 -4.58 -4.37
C ALA A 81 -22.78 -5.45 -3.89
N LEU A 82 -22.25 -6.30 -4.77
CA LEU A 82 -21.09 -7.15 -4.47
C LEU A 82 -19.95 -6.35 -3.85
N ARG A 83 -19.69 -5.17 -4.40
CA ARG A 83 -18.68 -4.23 -3.89
C ARG A 83 -18.89 -3.90 -2.41
N SER A 84 -20.08 -3.49 -2.00
CA SER A 84 -20.39 -3.14 -0.60
C SER A 84 -20.22 -4.33 0.34
N TRP A 85 -20.59 -5.51 -0.12
CA TRP A 85 -20.42 -6.74 0.65
C TRP A 85 -18.94 -7.10 0.84
N LEU A 86 -18.10 -6.95 -0.18
CA LEU A 86 -16.65 -7.16 -0.09
C LEU A 86 -15.99 -6.15 0.85
N TYR A 87 -16.36 -4.87 0.77
CA TYR A 87 -15.86 -3.86 1.72
C TYR A 87 -16.25 -4.16 3.17
N ARG A 88 -17.45 -4.71 3.41
CA ARG A 88 -17.84 -5.17 4.75
C ARG A 88 -16.91 -6.26 5.26
N ILE A 89 -16.61 -7.26 4.45
CA ILE A 89 -15.70 -8.34 4.83
C ILE A 89 -14.30 -7.77 5.07
N ALA A 90 -13.75 -6.99 4.14
CA ALA A 90 -12.42 -6.40 4.23
C ALA A 90 -12.26 -5.51 5.47
N THR A 91 -13.25 -4.67 5.77
CA THR A 91 -13.22 -3.82 6.95
C THR A 91 -13.20 -4.63 8.25
N ASN A 92 -13.99 -5.72 8.32
CA ASN A 92 -13.97 -6.61 9.48
C ASN A 92 -12.64 -7.36 9.62
N VAL A 93 -12.04 -7.82 8.51
CA VAL A 93 -10.69 -8.41 8.53
C VAL A 93 -9.67 -7.42 9.06
N CYS A 94 -9.71 -6.16 8.58
CA CYS A 94 -8.82 -5.12 9.11
C CYS A 94 -9.05 -4.85 10.60
N PHE A 95 -10.29 -4.87 11.09
CA PHE A 95 -10.56 -4.73 12.53
C PHE A 95 -9.96 -5.89 13.33
N ASP A 96 -10.13 -7.12 12.85
CA ASP A 96 -9.54 -8.32 13.49
C ASP A 96 -8.02 -8.19 13.57
N MET A 97 -7.37 -7.70 12.50
CA MET A 97 -5.91 -7.51 12.43
C MET A 97 -5.41 -6.36 13.31
N LEU A 98 -6.21 -5.33 13.54
CA LEU A 98 -5.85 -4.16 14.36
C LEU A 98 -6.11 -4.35 15.85
N ASP A 99 -6.82 -5.42 16.24
CA ASP A 99 -7.13 -5.66 17.64
C ASP A 99 -5.86 -5.92 18.46
N GLY A 100 -5.71 -5.19 19.56
CA GLY A 100 -4.55 -5.28 20.45
C GLY A 100 -3.22 -4.75 19.87
N ARG A 101 -3.19 -4.18 18.65
CA ARG A 101 -1.97 -3.65 18.02
C ARG A 101 -1.71 -2.19 18.35
N LYS A 102 -0.41 -1.82 18.38
CA LYS A 102 0.01 -0.43 18.35
C LYS A 102 -0.16 0.15 16.94
N ARG A 103 -0.39 1.47 16.86
CA ARG A 103 -0.45 2.16 15.57
C ARG A 103 0.91 2.14 14.87
N ARG A 104 0.91 2.08 13.55
CA ARG A 104 2.08 2.37 12.73
C ARG A 104 2.32 3.89 12.69
N ALA A 105 3.55 4.30 12.47
CA ALA A 105 3.95 5.71 12.49
C ALA A 105 5.06 5.97 11.46
N ARG A 106 5.31 7.25 11.16
CA ARG A 106 6.55 7.72 10.53
C ARG A 106 7.50 8.22 11.64
N PRO A 107 8.82 8.35 11.40
CA PRO A 107 9.74 8.90 12.38
C PRO A 107 9.32 10.26 12.95
N MET A 108 8.82 11.18 12.10
CA MET A 108 8.35 12.51 12.52
C MET A 108 7.09 12.47 13.41
N ASP A 109 6.34 11.38 13.40
CA ASP A 109 5.16 11.20 14.27
C ASP A 109 5.53 10.71 15.67
N MET A 110 6.79 10.34 15.90
CA MET A 110 7.27 9.72 17.14
C MET A 110 8.06 10.68 18.04
N GLY A 111 8.71 11.67 17.46
CA GLY A 111 9.52 12.62 18.24
C GLY A 111 10.00 13.81 17.40
N PRO A 112 10.72 14.76 18.02
CA PRO A 112 11.28 15.92 17.33
C PRO A 112 12.41 15.51 16.36
N ALA A 113 12.70 16.40 15.41
CA ALA A 113 13.86 16.27 14.53
C ALA A 113 15.15 16.07 15.34
N ARG A 114 16.05 15.27 14.81
CA ARG A 114 17.33 14.93 15.44
C ARG A 114 18.43 15.86 14.91
N ASP A 115 19.51 15.98 15.70
CA ASP A 115 20.77 16.59 15.28
C ASP A 115 21.35 15.75 14.12
N PRO A 116 21.66 16.36 12.95
CA PRO A 116 22.22 15.64 11.80
C PRO A 116 23.57 14.96 12.06
N GLU A 117 24.35 15.47 13.03
CA GLU A 117 25.63 14.88 13.45
C GLU A 117 25.49 13.94 14.66
N GLY A 118 24.27 13.84 15.22
CA GLY A 118 23.97 13.00 16.36
C GLY A 118 23.93 11.50 16.02
N PRO A 119 23.85 10.60 17.01
CA PRO A 119 23.79 9.16 16.74
C PRO A 119 22.46 8.80 16.03
N LEU A 120 22.53 7.82 15.10
CA LEU A 120 21.36 7.33 14.35
C LEU A 120 20.25 6.77 15.25
N GLY A 121 20.59 6.36 16.47
CA GLY A 121 19.65 5.70 17.38
C GLY A 121 19.48 4.20 17.09
N GLY A 122 18.55 3.56 17.79
CA GLY A 122 18.20 2.17 17.57
C GLY A 122 17.19 1.97 16.43
N GLN A 123 17.20 0.77 15.88
CA GLN A 123 16.16 0.35 14.94
C GLN A 123 14.94 -0.16 15.71
N LEU A 124 13.76 0.20 15.26
CA LEU A 124 12.50 -0.33 15.78
C LEU A 124 11.96 -1.43 14.87
N PRO A 125 11.14 -2.36 15.41
CA PRO A 125 10.55 -3.41 14.61
C PRO A 125 9.72 -2.86 13.42
N GLU A 126 9.71 -3.58 12.31
CA GLU A 126 8.98 -3.27 11.08
C GLU A 126 7.51 -2.91 11.32
N VAL A 127 6.83 -3.63 12.21
CA VAL A 127 5.43 -3.36 12.58
C VAL A 127 5.19 -1.97 13.18
N THR A 128 6.24 -1.22 13.49
CA THR A 128 6.16 0.16 13.97
C THR A 128 5.91 1.15 12.84
N TRP A 129 6.35 0.82 11.63
CA TRP A 129 6.47 1.77 10.54
C TRP A 129 5.34 1.65 9.53
N ILE A 130 4.98 2.78 8.93
CA ILE A 130 4.20 2.78 7.69
C ILE A 130 5.15 2.37 6.57
N GLU A 131 4.73 1.41 5.78
CA GLU A 131 5.54 0.86 4.69
C GLU A 131 5.06 1.38 3.34
N PRO A 132 5.95 1.50 2.35
CA PRO A 132 5.60 2.01 1.04
C PRO A 132 4.78 0.99 0.25
N ILE A 133 3.82 1.49 -0.55
CA ILE A 133 3.03 0.66 -1.47
C ILE A 133 3.26 1.10 -2.91
N PRO A 134 3.53 0.19 -3.86
CA PRO A 134 3.53 0.52 -5.28
C PRO A 134 2.15 1.01 -5.73
N ASP A 135 2.10 2.10 -6.50
CA ASP A 135 0.84 2.66 -7.02
C ASP A 135 -0.01 1.60 -7.73
N GLY A 136 0.60 0.72 -8.51
CA GLY A 136 -0.12 -0.33 -9.24
C GLY A 136 -0.89 -1.32 -8.37
N MET A 137 -0.63 -1.38 -7.06
CA MET A 137 -1.38 -2.22 -6.13
C MET A 137 -2.63 -1.52 -5.55
N ALA A 138 -2.64 -0.18 -5.51
CA ALA A 138 -3.65 0.59 -4.79
C ALA A 138 -4.32 1.69 -5.64
N VAL A 139 -3.79 1.97 -6.83
CA VAL A 139 -4.32 2.98 -7.77
C VAL A 139 -4.82 2.26 -9.02
N PRO A 140 -6.06 2.49 -9.46
CA PRO A 140 -6.56 1.92 -10.71
C PRO A 140 -5.70 2.33 -11.92
N ALA A 141 -5.36 1.37 -12.77
CA ALA A 141 -4.61 1.64 -14.00
C ALA A 141 -5.44 2.41 -15.03
N ASP A 142 -6.76 2.15 -15.05
CA ASP A 142 -7.73 2.75 -15.95
C ASP A 142 -8.81 3.44 -15.13
N GLY A 143 -9.26 4.62 -15.56
CA GLY A 143 -10.32 5.34 -14.87
C GLY A 143 -10.38 6.82 -15.24
N ASP A 144 -11.32 7.55 -14.63
CA ASP A 144 -11.37 9.00 -14.70
C ASP A 144 -10.07 9.59 -14.09
N PRO A 145 -9.35 10.48 -14.79
CA PRO A 145 -8.14 11.12 -14.27
C PRO A 145 -8.31 11.74 -12.87
N ALA A 146 -9.49 12.28 -12.57
CA ALA A 146 -9.78 12.82 -11.23
C ALA A 146 -9.88 11.72 -10.17
N GLU A 147 -10.43 10.55 -10.51
CA GLU A 147 -10.48 9.39 -9.60
C GLU A 147 -9.08 8.81 -9.35
N VAL A 148 -8.26 8.71 -10.40
CA VAL A 148 -6.87 8.27 -10.30
C VAL A 148 -6.05 9.22 -9.43
N ALA A 149 -6.17 10.55 -9.64
CA ALA A 149 -5.51 11.55 -8.83
C ALA A 149 -5.94 11.46 -7.34
N MET A 150 -7.24 11.33 -7.07
CA MET A 150 -7.76 11.15 -5.72
C MET A 150 -7.24 9.84 -5.08
N ALA A 151 -7.15 8.75 -5.85
CA ALA A 151 -6.63 7.49 -5.36
C ALA A 151 -5.16 7.64 -4.91
N ARG A 152 -4.32 8.34 -5.70
CA ARG A 152 -2.92 8.65 -5.35
C ARG A 152 -2.82 9.50 -4.09
N GLU A 153 -3.55 10.60 -4.02
CA GLU A 153 -3.56 11.48 -2.84
C GLU A 153 -3.90 10.73 -1.55
N THR A 154 -4.84 9.82 -1.62
CA THR A 154 -5.34 9.10 -0.43
C THR A 154 -4.48 7.90 -0.02
N ILE A 155 -3.41 7.58 -0.76
CA ILE A 155 -2.38 6.62 -0.35
C ILE A 155 -1.05 7.27 0.01
N ARG A 156 -0.91 8.59 -0.08
CA ARG A 156 0.33 9.30 0.32
C ARG A 156 0.71 8.96 1.75
N LEU A 157 2.00 8.84 1.99
CA LEU A 157 2.53 8.44 3.31
C LEU A 157 2.01 9.35 4.44
N ALA A 158 1.97 10.67 4.21
CA ALA A 158 1.44 11.63 5.17
C ALA A 158 -0.04 11.38 5.50
N PHE A 159 -0.87 11.12 4.48
CA PHE A 159 -2.29 10.84 4.69
C PHE A 159 -2.50 9.51 5.41
N VAL A 160 -1.81 8.44 5.01
CA VAL A 160 -1.88 7.14 5.68
C VAL A 160 -1.42 7.24 7.13
N ALA A 161 -0.35 8.03 7.41
CA ALA A 161 0.11 8.31 8.76
C ALA A 161 -0.95 9.01 9.61
N ALA A 162 -1.59 10.03 9.04
CA ALA A 162 -2.68 10.73 9.71
C ALA A 162 -3.82 9.77 10.10
N LEU A 163 -4.19 8.88 9.20
CA LEU A 163 -5.20 7.86 9.46
C LEU A 163 -4.83 6.96 10.64
N GLN A 164 -3.52 6.67 10.87
CA GLN A 164 -3.09 5.82 11.98
C GLN A 164 -3.34 6.46 13.36
N HIS A 165 -3.51 7.78 13.45
CA HIS A 165 -3.91 8.45 14.69
C HIS A 165 -5.37 8.18 15.09
N LEU A 166 -6.20 7.69 14.16
CA LEU A 166 -7.60 7.43 14.40
C LEU A 166 -7.82 6.02 14.99
N PRO A 167 -8.71 5.86 15.97
CA PRO A 167 -9.22 4.54 16.36
C PRO A 167 -9.77 3.80 15.13
N PRO A 168 -9.62 2.46 15.03
CA PRO A 168 -9.96 1.70 13.83
C PRO A 168 -11.35 1.98 13.25
N ARG A 169 -12.39 2.08 14.08
CA ARG A 169 -13.76 2.39 13.62
C ARG A 169 -13.91 3.82 13.07
N GLN A 170 -13.24 4.80 13.67
CA GLN A 170 -13.26 6.18 13.16
C GLN A 170 -12.50 6.29 11.86
N ARG A 171 -11.38 5.57 11.72
CA ARG A 171 -10.59 5.44 10.49
C ARG A 171 -11.43 4.85 9.37
N ALA A 172 -12.11 3.71 9.60
CA ALA A 172 -12.99 3.10 8.61
C ALA A 172 -14.11 4.04 8.16
N VAL A 173 -14.78 4.72 9.10
CA VAL A 173 -15.84 5.69 8.78
C VAL A 173 -15.31 6.83 7.93
N LEU A 174 -14.14 7.39 8.26
CA LEU A 174 -13.54 8.47 7.50
C LEU A 174 -13.18 8.01 6.08
N ILE A 175 -12.53 6.85 5.93
CA ILE A 175 -12.19 6.30 4.62
C ILE A 175 -13.45 6.07 3.77
N LEU A 176 -14.47 5.42 4.33
CA LEU A 176 -15.69 5.11 3.59
C LEU A 176 -16.46 6.39 3.18
N CYS A 177 -16.58 7.37 4.09
CA CYS A 177 -17.34 8.59 3.81
C CYS A 177 -16.57 9.61 2.96
N GLU A 178 -15.29 9.88 3.30
CA GLU A 178 -14.53 10.98 2.67
C GLU A 178 -13.73 10.52 1.46
N VAL A 179 -13.11 9.36 1.52
CA VAL A 179 -12.31 8.84 0.41
C VAL A 179 -13.20 8.16 -0.62
N LEU A 180 -14.05 7.24 -0.19
CA LEU A 180 -14.90 6.44 -1.08
C LEU A 180 -16.25 7.09 -1.39
N ARG A 181 -16.54 8.25 -0.75
CA ARG A 181 -17.75 9.04 -0.99
C ARG A 181 -19.08 8.29 -0.74
N TRP A 182 -19.07 7.33 0.16
CA TRP A 182 -20.28 6.61 0.53
C TRP A 182 -21.17 7.44 1.43
N LYS A 183 -22.48 7.25 1.31
CA LYS A 183 -23.44 7.92 2.18
C LYS A 183 -23.40 7.34 3.59
N ALA A 184 -23.63 8.17 4.60
CA ALA A 184 -23.64 7.72 5.99
C ALA A 184 -24.60 6.55 6.27
N ALA A 185 -25.68 6.43 5.51
CA ALA A 185 -26.61 5.30 5.62
C ALA A 185 -25.99 3.99 5.12
N GLU A 186 -25.25 4.01 4.02
CA GLU A 186 -24.54 2.86 3.47
C GLU A 186 -23.42 2.39 4.40
N VAL A 187 -22.68 3.36 4.98
CA VAL A 187 -21.64 3.06 5.98
C VAL A 187 -22.24 2.51 7.26
N ALA A 188 -23.41 3.01 7.69
CA ALA A 188 -24.11 2.49 8.86
C ALA A 188 -24.55 1.04 8.67
N GLU A 189 -25.06 0.68 7.51
CA GLU A 189 -25.40 -0.70 7.13
C GLU A 189 -24.15 -1.58 7.06
N LEU A 190 -23.06 -1.09 6.44
CA LEU A 190 -21.79 -1.82 6.33
C LEU A 190 -21.20 -2.15 7.70
N LEU A 191 -21.19 -1.19 8.63
CA LEU A 191 -20.58 -1.33 9.96
C LEU A 191 -21.53 -1.86 11.03
N ASP A 192 -22.75 -2.24 10.67
CA ASP A 192 -23.82 -2.69 11.59
C ASP A 192 -24.02 -1.69 12.75
N THR A 193 -24.29 -0.43 12.39
CA THR A 193 -24.44 0.68 13.35
C THR A 193 -25.50 1.68 12.89
N SER A 194 -25.72 2.76 13.64
CA SER A 194 -26.67 3.81 13.28
C SER A 194 -26.01 4.95 12.49
N VAL A 195 -26.78 5.64 11.64
CA VAL A 195 -26.33 6.86 10.94
C VAL A 195 -25.83 7.93 11.91
N ALA A 196 -26.47 8.05 13.08
CA ALA A 196 -26.02 8.98 14.12
C ALA A 196 -24.63 8.62 14.65
N SER A 197 -24.34 7.31 14.82
CA SER A 197 -23.02 6.82 15.24
C SER A 197 -21.97 7.10 14.16
N VAL A 198 -22.29 6.89 12.89
CA VAL A 198 -21.40 7.21 11.75
C VAL A 198 -21.06 8.71 11.73
N ASN A 199 -22.07 9.59 11.81
CA ASN A 199 -21.85 11.03 11.81
C ASN A 199 -21.00 11.49 13.01
N SER A 200 -21.24 10.94 14.20
CA SER A 200 -20.45 11.22 15.40
C SER A 200 -19.01 10.72 15.27
N ALA A 201 -18.78 9.55 14.68
CA ALA A 201 -17.44 9.01 14.43
C ALA A 201 -16.70 9.86 13.42
N LEU A 202 -17.36 10.28 12.33
CA LEU A 202 -16.79 11.14 11.30
C LEU A 202 -16.39 12.51 11.87
N GLN A 203 -17.23 13.11 12.68
CA GLN A 203 -16.93 14.39 13.34
C GLN A 203 -15.68 14.27 14.25
N ARG A 204 -15.59 13.21 15.06
CA ARG A 204 -14.41 12.96 15.91
C ARG A 204 -13.16 12.70 15.08
N ALA A 205 -13.28 11.92 13.99
CA ALA A 205 -12.16 11.66 13.10
C ALA A 205 -11.58 12.96 12.50
N ARG A 206 -12.44 13.83 11.98
CA ARG A 206 -12.04 15.14 11.47
C ARG A 206 -11.34 16.00 12.53
N ALA A 207 -11.93 16.11 13.74
CA ALA A 207 -11.33 16.87 14.82
C ALA A 207 -9.97 16.33 15.25
N THR A 208 -9.77 14.99 15.22
CA THR A 208 -8.47 14.38 15.51
C THR A 208 -7.45 14.71 14.44
N LEU A 209 -7.81 14.67 13.15
CA LEU A 209 -6.91 15.02 12.05
C LEU A 209 -6.53 16.52 12.09
N GLU A 210 -7.49 17.39 12.32
CA GLU A 210 -7.25 18.84 12.48
C GLU A 210 -6.27 19.13 13.63
N ALA A 211 -6.43 18.44 14.77
CA ALA A 211 -5.54 18.60 15.93
C ALA A 211 -4.12 18.04 15.68
N SER A 212 -3.95 17.15 14.72
CA SER A 212 -2.64 16.56 14.35
C SER A 212 -1.85 17.43 13.37
N ASN A 213 -2.32 18.65 13.03
CA ASN A 213 -1.79 19.51 11.97
C ASN A 213 -1.67 18.84 10.60
N VAL A 214 -2.25 17.67 10.44
CA VAL A 214 -2.38 17.01 9.13
C VAL A 214 -3.68 17.52 8.53
N SER A 215 -3.61 18.65 7.88
CA SER A 215 -4.75 19.17 7.13
C SER A 215 -5.03 18.23 5.97
N ALA A 216 -6.29 17.85 5.80
CA ALA A 216 -6.74 17.29 4.51
C ALA A 216 -6.55 18.31 3.35
N ALA A 217 -6.18 19.55 3.67
CA ALA A 217 -5.84 20.62 2.74
C ALA A 217 -4.35 20.66 2.38
N ASP A 218 -3.46 19.99 3.12
CA ASP A 218 -2.09 19.70 2.67
C ASP A 218 -2.09 18.61 1.59
N THR A 219 -3.21 17.97 1.33
CA THR A 219 -3.54 17.24 0.11
C THR A 219 -3.92 18.23 -1.01
N SER A 220 -3.15 19.32 -1.20
CA SER A 220 -3.30 20.14 -2.40
C SER A 220 -3.00 19.29 -3.64
N PRO A 221 -3.87 19.29 -4.66
CA PRO A 221 -3.64 18.58 -5.91
C PRO A 221 -2.61 19.31 -6.76
N LYS A 222 -1.40 19.45 -6.26
CA LYS A 222 -0.25 20.04 -6.93
C LYS A 222 0.96 19.13 -6.89
N VAL A 223 0.75 17.82 -7.03
CA VAL A 223 1.79 17.07 -7.71
C VAL A 223 1.56 17.36 -9.18
N ALA A 224 2.11 18.49 -9.65
CA ALA A 224 2.52 18.55 -11.03
C ALA A 224 3.24 17.24 -11.31
N GLU A 225 2.93 16.58 -12.42
CA GLU A 225 3.73 15.48 -12.95
C GLU A 225 5.17 15.84 -12.61
N ALA A 226 5.82 15.01 -11.76
CA ALA A 226 7.17 15.31 -11.31
C ALA A 226 7.97 15.57 -12.56
N ASP A 227 8.52 16.76 -12.69
CA ASP A 227 9.22 17.15 -13.91
C ASP A 227 10.33 16.11 -14.14
N GLU A 228 10.15 15.24 -15.13
CA GLU A 228 11.12 14.16 -15.44
C GLU A 228 12.54 14.73 -15.49
N ALA A 229 12.70 15.94 -16.04
CA ALA A 229 13.98 16.62 -16.09
C ALA A 229 14.52 16.99 -14.68
N MET A 230 13.64 17.24 -13.69
CA MET A 230 14.08 17.45 -12.31
C MET A 230 14.53 16.13 -11.68
N LEU A 231 13.81 15.05 -11.90
CA LEU A 231 14.19 13.72 -11.41
C LEU A 231 15.48 13.22 -12.02
N GLU A 232 15.70 13.43 -13.33
CA GLU A 232 16.97 13.10 -13.99
C GLU A 232 18.14 13.87 -13.37
N ARG A 233 17.97 15.19 -13.10
CA ARG A 233 18.99 16.00 -12.44
C ARG A 233 19.24 15.53 -11.00
N TYR A 234 18.20 15.11 -10.29
CA TYR A 234 18.35 14.57 -8.95
C TYR A 234 19.17 13.28 -8.95
N VAL A 235 18.84 12.33 -9.83
CA VAL A 235 19.59 11.08 -9.97
C VAL A 235 21.05 11.36 -10.30
N ALA A 236 21.33 12.17 -11.32
CA ALA A 236 22.69 12.52 -11.70
C ALA A 236 23.48 13.16 -10.55
N ALA A 237 22.90 14.16 -9.88
CA ALA A 237 23.55 14.83 -8.77
C ALA A 237 23.79 13.89 -7.57
N PHE A 238 22.88 12.94 -7.32
CA PHE A 238 23.02 11.96 -6.25
C PHE A 238 24.12 10.92 -6.56
N GLU A 239 24.17 10.38 -7.77
CA GLU A 239 25.19 9.42 -8.20
C GLU A 239 26.58 10.05 -8.25
N ASP A 240 26.69 11.29 -8.73
CA ASP A 240 27.94 12.06 -8.78
C ASP A 240 28.37 12.59 -7.39
N TYR A 241 27.48 12.47 -6.39
CA TYR A 241 27.67 13.04 -5.05
C TYR A 241 27.91 14.55 -5.09
N ASP A 242 27.24 15.25 -6.00
CA ASP A 242 27.33 16.70 -6.19
C ASP A 242 26.39 17.42 -5.19
N MET A 243 26.96 17.81 -4.04
CA MET A 243 26.21 18.47 -2.96
C MET A 243 25.69 19.85 -3.36
N ASP A 244 26.36 20.57 -4.26
CA ASP A 244 25.91 21.87 -4.73
C ASP A 244 24.68 21.74 -5.64
N ALA A 245 24.70 20.78 -6.58
CA ALA A 245 23.58 20.46 -7.43
C ALA A 245 22.38 19.93 -6.60
N LEU A 246 22.62 19.06 -5.63
CA LEU A 246 21.58 18.56 -4.73
C LEU A 246 20.95 19.69 -3.90
N THR A 247 21.76 20.63 -3.40
CA THR A 247 21.27 21.80 -2.65
C THR A 247 20.25 22.59 -3.45
N ALA A 248 20.44 22.75 -4.75
CA ALA A 248 19.52 23.48 -5.62
C ALA A 248 18.16 22.76 -5.81
N LEU A 249 18.14 21.44 -5.66
CA LEU A 249 16.95 20.60 -5.83
C LEU A 249 16.17 20.36 -4.54
N ILE A 250 16.73 20.68 -3.37
CA ILE A 250 16.09 20.48 -2.05
C ILE A 250 15.35 21.75 -1.64
N HIS A 251 14.10 21.57 -1.15
CA HIS A 251 13.32 22.67 -0.57
C HIS A 251 13.96 23.16 0.74
N GLU A 252 13.78 24.44 1.08
CA GLU A 252 14.39 25.04 2.30
C GLU A 252 13.95 24.31 3.59
N ASP A 253 12.66 23.98 3.67
CA ASP A 253 12.05 23.27 4.81
C ASP A 253 11.90 21.78 4.53
N ALA A 254 12.78 21.18 3.72
CA ALA A 254 12.70 19.76 3.42
C ALA A 254 12.85 18.91 4.68
N GLN A 255 12.26 17.72 4.63
CA GLN A 255 12.35 16.74 5.69
C GLN A 255 12.94 15.44 5.14
N GLN A 256 13.72 14.75 5.97
CA GLN A 256 14.23 13.43 5.66
C GLN A 256 13.98 12.48 6.81
N SER A 257 13.49 11.29 6.50
CA SER A 257 13.30 10.19 7.45
C SER A 257 13.89 8.90 6.91
N MET A 258 14.25 7.99 7.83
CA MET A 258 14.99 6.77 7.49
C MET A 258 14.51 5.57 8.32
N PRO A 259 13.28 5.05 8.12
CA PRO A 259 12.87 3.80 8.74
C PRO A 259 13.84 2.64 8.38
N PRO A 260 14.23 1.77 9.33
CA PRO A 260 13.61 1.52 10.64
C PRO A 260 14.17 2.34 11.82
N PHE A 261 14.92 3.40 11.58
CA PHE A 261 15.40 4.30 12.64
C PHE A 261 14.32 5.34 12.98
N GLU A 262 14.27 5.76 14.25
CA GLU A 262 13.46 6.91 14.70
C GLU A 262 14.02 8.25 14.22
N LEU A 263 15.09 8.21 13.43
CA LEU A 263 15.80 9.37 12.96
C LEU A 263 15.03 10.07 11.85
N TRP A 264 14.87 11.38 12.02
CA TRP A 264 14.51 12.30 10.95
C TRP A 264 15.17 13.65 11.18
N VAL A 265 15.45 14.35 10.08
CA VAL A 265 16.06 15.69 10.08
C VAL A 265 15.20 16.65 9.27
N THR A 266 15.29 17.94 9.57
CA THR A 266 14.50 18.95 8.89
C THR A 266 15.35 20.18 8.56
N GLY A 267 15.08 20.76 7.40
CA GLY A 267 15.88 21.84 6.84
C GLY A 267 16.97 21.33 5.90
N ARG A 268 17.10 22.04 4.79
CA ARG A 268 18.07 21.67 3.73
C ARG A 268 19.51 21.57 4.25
N GLU A 269 19.92 22.47 5.13
CA GLU A 269 21.27 22.49 5.69
C GLU A 269 21.55 21.24 6.52
N ASP A 270 20.61 20.84 7.38
CA ASP A 270 20.73 19.65 8.23
C ASP A 270 20.72 18.37 7.40
N ILE A 271 19.90 18.31 6.33
CA ILE A 271 19.89 17.17 5.40
C ILE A 271 21.26 17.02 4.71
N LEU A 272 21.83 18.12 4.25
CA LEU A 272 23.15 18.09 3.60
C LEU A 272 24.26 17.73 4.59
N ALA A 273 24.21 18.28 5.83
CA ALA A 273 25.15 17.91 6.90
C ALA A 273 25.07 16.39 7.20
N PHE A 274 23.84 15.86 7.28
CA PHE A 274 23.61 14.42 7.46
C PHE A 274 24.20 13.58 6.31
N TRP A 275 24.03 14.02 5.04
CA TRP A 275 24.54 13.29 3.88
C TRP A 275 26.06 13.31 3.81
N VAL A 276 26.69 14.44 4.13
CA VAL A 276 28.16 14.55 4.18
C VAL A 276 28.76 13.76 5.36
N GLY A 277 28.05 13.68 6.48
CA GLY A 277 28.44 12.92 7.67
C GLY A 277 28.07 11.44 7.57
N HIS A 278 26.93 11.07 8.10
CA HIS A 278 26.44 9.68 8.13
C HIS A 278 26.22 9.08 6.74
N GLY A 279 25.78 9.90 5.78
CA GLY A 279 25.53 9.51 4.39
C GLY A 279 26.79 9.36 3.54
N ALA A 280 28.01 9.67 4.05
CA ALA A 280 29.24 9.60 3.27
C ALA A 280 29.48 8.21 2.66
N GLY A 281 29.01 7.15 3.31
CA GLY A 281 29.05 5.77 2.79
C GLY A 281 28.15 5.52 1.59
N CYS A 282 27.28 6.49 1.20
CA CYS A 282 26.47 6.41 0.00
C CYS A 282 27.17 6.93 -1.25
N ARG A 283 28.40 7.44 -1.14
CA ARG A 283 29.16 7.91 -2.31
C ARG A 283 29.36 6.78 -3.31
N GLY A 284 29.09 7.08 -4.60
CA GLY A 284 29.18 6.10 -5.68
C GLY A 284 27.95 5.19 -5.79
N SER A 285 26.86 5.47 -5.05
CA SER A 285 25.59 4.74 -5.21
C SER A 285 25.06 4.83 -6.64
N ARG A 286 24.26 3.83 -7.01
CA ARG A 286 23.45 3.82 -8.24
C ARG A 286 21.97 3.97 -7.87
N MET A 287 21.25 4.71 -8.71
CA MET A 287 19.83 4.99 -8.53
C MET A 287 19.03 4.37 -9.67
N ILE A 288 18.20 3.38 -9.36
CA ILE A 288 17.37 2.71 -10.35
C ILE A 288 15.92 3.24 -10.21
N PRO A 289 15.39 3.93 -11.24
CA PRO A 289 13.99 4.32 -11.24
C PRO A 289 13.07 3.10 -11.10
N THR A 290 12.04 3.22 -10.28
CA THR A 290 11.06 2.15 -10.11
C THR A 290 9.64 2.68 -10.22
N ARG A 291 8.66 1.83 -9.95
CA ARG A 291 7.25 2.22 -9.93
C ARG A 291 7.04 3.29 -8.86
N ALA A 292 6.14 4.23 -9.12
CA ALA A 292 5.75 5.21 -8.12
C ALA A 292 5.27 4.52 -6.82
N ALA A 293 5.69 5.08 -5.70
CA ALA A 293 5.32 4.63 -4.37
C ALA A 293 4.44 5.67 -3.70
N ASN A 294 3.27 5.28 -3.21
CA ASN A 294 2.38 6.18 -2.49
C ASN A 294 2.03 7.48 -3.25
N GLY A 295 1.91 7.39 -4.57
CA GLY A 295 1.64 8.53 -5.45
C GLY A 295 2.85 9.42 -5.73
N ALA A 296 4.06 9.04 -5.30
CA ALA A 296 5.29 9.81 -5.42
C ALA A 296 6.35 9.06 -6.22
N PRO A 297 7.33 9.77 -6.86
CA PRO A 297 8.48 9.15 -7.50
C PRO A 297 9.28 8.30 -6.52
N ALA A 298 9.77 7.15 -6.98
CA ALA A 298 10.56 6.25 -6.16
C ALA A 298 11.76 5.67 -6.93
N PHE A 299 12.85 5.41 -6.18
CA PHE A 299 14.10 4.91 -6.71
C PHE A 299 14.68 3.84 -5.78
N GLY A 300 15.18 2.75 -6.36
CA GLY A 300 16.06 1.82 -5.65
C GLY A 300 17.46 2.38 -5.60
N GLN A 301 17.97 2.64 -4.41
CA GLN A 301 19.36 3.03 -4.19
C GLN A 301 20.20 1.79 -3.90
N TYR A 302 21.32 1.67 -4.60
CA TYR A 302 22.31 0.61 -4.40
C TYR A 302 23.67 1.24 -4.08
N LYS A 303 24.35 0.68 -3.10
CA LYS A 303 25.71 1.07 -2.75
C LYS A 303 26.73 0.14 -3.40
N PRO A 304 27.97 0.60 -3.67
CA PRO A 304 29.06 -0.28 -4.05
C PRO A 304 29.21 -1.42 -3.02
N ALA A 305 29.28 -2.65 -3.51
CA ALA A 305 29.48 -3.82 -2.65
C ALA A 305 30.85 -3.77 -1.95
N GLU A 306 30.92 -4.22 -0.72
CA GLU A 306 32.16 -4.20 0.07
C GLU A 306 33.27 -5.07 -0.53
N ASP A 307 32.93 -6.14 -1.21
CA ASP A 307 33.85 -7.03 -1.92
C ASP A 307 34.28 -6.49 -3.28
N GLY A 308 33.69 -5.37 -3.74
CA GLY A 308 33.97 -4.71 -5.00
C GLY A 308 33.30 -5.35 -6.21
N ASP A 309 32.38 -6.28 -6.03
CA ASP A 309 31.63 -6.95 -7.09
C ASP A 309 30.22 -6.35 -7.22
N GLY A 310 30.09 -5.27 -8.00
CA GLY A 310 28.82 -4.62 -8.30
C GLY A 310 28.25 -3.77 -7.16
N PHE A 311 26.92 -3.80 -7.00
CA PHE A 311 26.22 -2.94 -6.04
C PHE A 311 25.15 -3.71 -5.27
N GLU A 312 25.05 -3.44 -3.99
CA GLU A 312 24.09 -4.03 -3.05
C GLU A 312 22.93 -3.07 -2.76
N PRO A 313 21.69 -3.59 -2.56
CA PRO A 313 20.53 -2.81 -2.16
C PRO A 313 20.79 -2.04 -0.86
N TRP A 314 20.41 -0.75 -0.85
CA TRP A 314 20.60 0.08 0.35
C TRP A 314 19.28 0.67 0.87
N ALA A 315 18.50 1.29 -0.02
CA ALA A 315 17.24 1.93 0.37
C ALA A 315 16.28 2.03 -0.82
N LEU A 316 14.97 1.95 -0.56
CA LEU A 316 13.99 2.54 -1.46
C LEU A 316 13.81 4.00 -1.04
N GLN A 317 14.14 4.92 -1.95
CA GLN A 317 13.88 6.34 -1.78
C GLN A 317 12.50 6.69 -2.34
N VAL A 318 11.67 7.38 -1.55
CA VAL A 318 10.40 7.96 -1.99
C VAL A 318 10.50 9.46 -1.82
N LEU A 319 10.20 10.23 -2.89
CA LEU A 319 10.40 11.67 -2.96
C LEU A 319 9.07 12.40 -3.06
N GLU A 320 8.74 13.24 -2.08
CA GLU A 320 7.64 14.18 -2.20
C GLU A 320 8.15 15.49 -2.77
N ILE A 321 7.50 15.98 -3.83
CA ILE A 321 7.92 17.16 -4.57
C ILE A 321 6.92 18.27 -4.40
N GLU A 322 7.42 19.46 -4.07
CA GLU A 322 6.65 20.69 -3.97
C GLU A 322 7.37 21.81 -4.71
N ASP A 323 6.67 22.56 -5.56
CA ASP A 323 7.19 23.68 -6.34
C ASP A 323 8.51 23.36 -7.11
N GLY A 324 8.61 22.13 -7.67
CA GLY A 324 9.76 21.67 -8.44
C GLY A 324 11.01 21.34 -7.63
N ARG A 325 10.87 21.16 -6.31
CA ARG A 325 11.93 20.76 -5.38
C ARG A 325 11.47 19.61 -4.49
N VAL A 326 12.41 18.82 -4.00
CA VAL A 326 12.11 17.74 -3.06
C VAL A 326 11.81 18.32 -1.69
N LYS A 327 10.61 18.07 -1.20
CA LYS A 327 10.09 18.51 0.09
C LYS A 327 10.24 17.46 1.19
N GLU A 328 10.08 16.18 0.85
CA GLU A 328 10.27 15.08 1.79
C GLU A 328 11.02 13.93 1.13
N PHE A 329 12.00 13.40 1.84
CA PHE A 329 12.72 12.19 1.52
C PHE A 329 12.37 11.13 2.54
N THR A 330 11.90 9.97 2.08
CA THR A 330 11.77 8.79 2.93
C THR A 330 12.66 7.68 2.38
N PHE A 331 13.63 7.23 3.17
CA PHE A 331 14.53 6.14 2.85
C PHE A 331 14.11 4.88 3.60
N PHE A 332 13.51 3.94 2.92
CA PHE A 332 13.15 2.65 3.50
C PHE A 332 14.33 1.69 3.37
N LEU A 333 14.93 1.30 4.49
CA LEU A 333 16.14 0.48 4.52
C LEU A 333 15.87 -1.03 4.57
N ASP A 334 14.64 -1.46 4.75
CA ASP A 334 14.27 -2.87 4.67
C ASP A 334 14.16 -3.33 3.22
N THR A 335 15.31 -3.38 2.55
CA THR A 335 15.38 -3.70 1.12
C THR A 335 15.01 -5.16 0.82
N GLU A 336 15.19 -6.07 1.77
CA GLU A 336 14.87 -7.49 1.60
C GLU A 336 13.38 -7.69 1.28
N HIS A 337 12.49 -6.95 1.96
CA HIS A 337 11.04 -7.02 1.74
C HIS A 337 10.55 -6.01 0.68
N VAL A 338 11.10 -4.79 0.69
CA VAL A 338 10.59 -3.70 -0.14
C VAL A 338 11.03 -3.85 -1.60
N PHE A 339 12.28 -4.22 -1.91
CA PHE A 339 12.78 -4.28 -3.29
C PHE A 339 12.00 -5.26 -4.17
N PRO A 340 11.71 -6.50 -3.74
CA PRO A 340 10.89 -7.42 -4.52
C PRO A 340 9.50 -6.86 -4.84
N LEU A 341 8.88 -6.13 -3.89
CA LEU A 341 7.56 -5.51 -4.06
C LEU A 341 7.55 -4.48 -5.19
N PHE A 342 8.66 -3.75 -5.35
CA PHE A 342 8.83 -2.74 -6.39
C PHE A 342 9.47 -3.28 -7.68
N GLY A 343 9.78 -4.57 -7.74
CA GLY A 343 10.41 -5.21 -8.90
C GLY A 343 11.88 -4.81 -9.09
N LEU A 344 12.55 -4.39 -8.01
CA LEU A 344 13.96 -4.04 -8.00
C LEU A 344 14.83 -5.30 -7.84
N PRO A 345 15.96 -5.41 -8.55
CA PRO A 345 16.84 -6.56 -8.45
C PRO A 345 17.56 -6.63 -7.08
N PRO A 346 17.90 -7.86 -6.61
CA PRO A 346 18.62 -8.04 -5.35
C PRO A 346 20.11 -7.66 -5.44
N HIS A 347 20.62 -7.38 -6.62
CA HIS A 347 22.03 -7.02 -6.90
C HIS A 347 22.10 -6.30 -8.24
N LEU A 348 23.10 -5.43 -8.43
CA LEU A 348 23.47 -4.87 -9.73
C LEU A 348 24.91 -5.25 -10.06
N ASP A 349 25.13 -5.65 -11.30
CA ASP A 349 26.47 -5.91 -11.81
C ASP A 349 27.28 -4.60 -11.92
N ALA A 350 28.62 -4.71 -11.94
CA ALA A 350 29.53 -3.58 -11.97
C ALA A 350 29.47 -2.78 -13.29
#